data_d0410cbc828acd3dfd11b862a834a9cd
#
_entry.id   d0410cbc828acd3dfd11b862a834a9cd
#
_cell.length_a   1.000
_cell.length_b   1.000
_cell.length_c   1.000
_cell.angle_alpha   90.00
_cell.angle_beta   90.00
_cell.angle_gamma   90.00
#
_symmetry.space_group_name_H-M   'P 1'
#
loop_
_entity.id
_entity.type
_entity.pdbx_description
1 polymer ?
#
loop_
_entity_poly.entity_id
_entity_poly.type
_entity_poly.pdbx_seq_one_letter_code
_entity_poly.pdbx_strand_id
1 'polypeptide(L)'
;SFHKWKKLGKVFCAENQNEMMVSGGRAPIARHLSNNIFEIYFASYSANMTGSIFKLKIDIKKPTEILNLRIIPLIEKGDVGFFDDNGIIPSSILNYNNKVYLYTIGFSLKNKIIFDAATGLAISEDGGESFNKFKGPVLDRGVDDPCFAASPDVMYDNGVFKMWFVSCDHWEELEDGSYKHYYNIKYKESVDGIVWDVRSTTCIDYENSFEYAISRPAVVRDGNIYKMWYSFRGQKDIETYRIGYAESKDGKSWQRKDNLMSSFDVSENGWDSDMLCYPCIFDHKGERYMLYNGNGYGRTGFGIAKLIK
;
A
#
# COMPACT_ATOMS: atom_id res chain seq x y z
N SER A 1 -22.25 -1.23 15.19
CA SER A 1 -21.34 -2.30 15.64
C SER A 1 -19.97 -2.09 15.04
N PHE A 2 -18.93 -2.46 15.80
CA PHE A 2 -17.55 -2.38 15.34
C PHE A 2 -17.20 -3.58 14.47
N HIS A 3 -16.31 -3.34 13.50
CA HIS A 3 -15.65 -4.43 12.79
C HIS A 3 -14.60 -5.05 13.72
N LYS A 4 -14.68 -6.36 13.91
CA LYS A 4 -13.74 -7.08 14.75
C LYS A 4 -12.71 -7.79 13.91
N TRP A 5 -11.46 -7.38 14.05
CA TRP A 5 -10.33 -8.02 13.39
C TRP A 5 -9.49 -8.74 14.44
N LYS A 6 -9.29 -10.02 14.22
CA LYS A 6 -8.43 -10.83 15.09
C LYS A 6 -7.01 -10.82 14.50
N LYS A 7 -6.05 -10.31 15.28
CA LYS A 7 -4.64 -10.37 14.92
C LYS A 7 -4.16 -11.82 14.98
N LEU A 8 -3.54 -12.29 13.90
CA LEU A 8 -3.00 -13.66 13.81
C LEU A 8 -1.49 -13.68 14.06
N GLY A 9 -0.82 -12.53 14.05
CA GLY A 9 0.59 -12.40 14.37
C GLY A 9 1.42 -11.80 13.24
N LYS A 10 2.70 -11.61 13.53
CA LYS A 10 3.68 -11.12 12.56
C LYS A 10 3.98 -12.22 11.54
N VAL A 11 4.00 -11.85 10.26
CA VAL A 11 4.35 -12.75 9.15
C VAL A 11 5.83 -12.67 8.87
N PHE A 12 6.39 -11.46 8.70
CA PHE A 12 7.79 -11.32 8.30
C PHE A 12 8.37 -9.96 8.67
N CYS A 13 9.64 -9.98 9.05
CA CYS A 13 10.53 -8.83 9.11
C CYS A 13 11.94 -9.30 8.73
N ALA A 14 12.60 -8.59 7.83
CA ALA A 14 13.95 -8.94 7.43
C ALA A 14 14.94 -8.77 8.60
N GLU A 15 15.82 -9.74 8.75
CA GLU A 15 16.89 -9.76 9.76
C GLU A 15 18.22 -10.07 9.08
N ASN A 16 18.69 -9.14 8.25
CA ASN A 16 19.98 -9.21 7.59
C ASN A 16 20.18 -10.49 6.76
N GLN A 17 19.22 -10.80 5.88
CA GLN A 17 19.31 -11.98 5.01
C GLN A 17 20.41 -11.86 3.97
N ASN A 18 20.64 -10.67 3.43
CA ASN A 18 21.73 -10.34 2.50
C ASN A 18 21.87 -8.82 2.36
N GLU A 19 22.74 -8.35 1.47
CA GLU A 19 23.00 -6.91 1.26
C GLU A 19 21.78 -6.12 0.81
N MET A 20 20.86 -6.75 0.09
CA MET A 20 19.65 -6.10 -0.45
C MET A 20 18.45 -6.26 0.48
N MET A 21 18.51 -7.17 1.43
CA MET A 21 17.43 -7.47 2.39
C MET A 21 18.01 -7.45 3.80
N VAL A 22 18.30 -6.25 4.29
CA VAL A 22 18.89 -6.04 5.61
C VAL A 22 17.81 -5.86 6.68
N SER A 23 16.78 -5.07 6.39
CA SER A 23 15.79 -4.70 7.41
C SER A 23 14.41 -4.44 6.82
N GLY A 24 13.42 -4.53 7.70
CA GLY A 24 12.04 -4.18 7.39
C GLY A 24 11.27 -5.21 6.60
N GLY A 25 10.00 -4.95 6.49
CA GLY A 25 9.05 -5.64 5.63
C GLY A 25 7.90 -4.68 5.44
N ARG A 26 7.86 -3.96 4.31
CA ARG A 26 6.95 -2.83 4.11
C ARG A 26 5.99 -3.05 2.96
N ALA A 27 4.79 -2.51 3.12
CA ALA A 27 3.79 -2.43 2.07
C ALA A 27 3.40 -3.81 1.50
N PRO A 28 2.99 -4.77 2.35
CA PRO A 28 2.67 -6.11 1.89
C PRO A 28 1.42 -6.14 1.03
N ILE A 29 1.45 -6.91 -0.06
CA ILE A 29 0.29 -7.19 -0.90
C ILE A 29 0.22 -8.69 -1.19
N ALA A 30 -0.99 -9.23 -1.30
CA ALA A 30 -1.23 -10.66 -1.42
C ALA A 30 -1.75 -11.03 -2.81
N ARG A 31 -1.30 -12.18 -3.31
CA ARG A 31 -1.81 -12.79 -4.54
C ARG A 31 -2.03 -14.28 -4.30
N HIS A 32 -3.24 -14.75 -4.59
CA HIS A 32 -3.57 -16.16 -4.49
C HIS A 32 -2.85 -16.98 -5.58
N LEU A 33 -2.24 -18.09 -5.20
CA LEU A 33 -1.62 -19.03 -6.15
C LEU A 33 -2.52 -20.23 -6.40
N SER A 34 -2.71 -21.06 -5.38
CA SER A 34 -3.47 -22.30 -5.49
C SER A 34 -3.89 -22.74 -4.08
N ASN A 35 -5.04 -23.41 -3.98
CA ASN A 35 -5.57 -23.91 -2.70
C ASN A 35 -5.51 -22.83 -1.61
N ASN A 36 -4.75 -23.03 -0.54
CA ASN A 36 -4.58 -22.06 0.55
C ASN A 36 -3.25 -21.30 0.47
N ILE A 37 -2.54 -21.39 -0.66
CA ILE A 37 -1.22 -20.79 -0.83
C ILE A 37 -1.34 -19.42 -1.44
N PHE A 38 -0.69 -18.45 -0.79
CA PHE A 38 -0.58 -17.07 -1.23
C PHE A 38 0.87 -16.67 -1.38
N GLU A 39 1.14 -15.82 -2.38
CA GLU A 39 2.36 -15.04 -2.44
C GLU A 39 2.12 -13.70 -1.77
N ILE A 40 3.06 -13.26 -0.95
CA ILE A 40 3.06 -11.94 -0.37
C ILE A 40 4.25 -11.18 -0.96
N TYR A 41 3.96 -10.07 -1.62
CA TYR A 41 4.97 -9.15 -2.16
C TYR A 41 5.17 -8.03 -1.15
N PHE A 42 6.40 -7.65 -0.91
CA PHE A 42 6.73 -6.62 0.08
C PHE A 42 8.04 -5.95 -0.28
N ALA A 43 8.31 -4.81 0.33
CA ALA A 43 9.61 -4.16 0.23
C ALA A 43 10.45 -4.46 1.45
N SER A 44 11.75 -4.66 1.22
CA SER A 44 12.76 -4.68 2.26
C SER A 44 13.92 -3.77 1.84
N TYR A 45 14.80 -3.44 2.78
CA TYR A 45 15.78 -2.38 2.60
C TYR A 45 17.20 -2.89 2.72
N SER A 46 18.09 -2.30 1.89
CA SER A 46 19.53 -2.41 2.06
C SER A 46 20.01 -1.57 3.25
N ALA A 47 21.30 -1.66 3.57
CA ALA A 47 21.87 -0.92 4.69
C ALA A 47 21.75 0.61 4.53
N ASN A 48 21.75 1.11 3.29
CA ASN A 48 21.54 2.54 2.99
C ASN A 48 20.06 2.91 2.79
N MET A 49 19.14 2.04 3.24
CA MET A 49 17.69 2.26 3.20
C MET A 49 17.11 2.38 1.79
N THR A 50 17.68 1.69 0.83
CA THR A 50 17.10 1.58 -0.51
C THR A 50 16.18 0.37 -0.58
N GLY A 51 14.92 0.61 -0.93
CA GLY A 51 13.90 -0.43 -1.04
C GLY A 51 13.98 -1.22 -2.35
N SER A 52 13.76 -2.52 -2.24
CA SER A 52 13.55 -3.44 -3.36
C SER A 52 12.34 -4.31 -3.07
N ILE A 53 11.74 -4.89 -4.10
CA ILE A 53 10.55 -5.74 -3.95
C ILE A 53 10.98 -7.19 -3.92
N PHE A 54 10.48 -7.90 -2.92
CA PHE A 54 10.69 -9.33 -2.70
C PHE A 54 9.34 -10.02 -2.59
N LYS A 55 9.35 -11.34 -2.52
CA LYS A 55 8.13 -12.11 -2.25
C LYS A 55 8.43 -13.33 -1.38
N LEU A 56 7.39 -13.78 -0.69
CA LEU A 56 7.39 -15.00 0.08
C LEU A 56 6.07 -15.75 -0.13
N LYS A 57 6.03 -17.01 0.29
CA LYS A 57 4.81 -17.83 0.25
C LYS A 57 4.35 -18.19 1.65
N ILE A 58 3.04 -18.18 1.84
CA ILE A 58 2.40 -18.67 3.07
C ILE A 58 1.25 -19.62 2.73
N ASP A 59 0.91 -20.49 3.67
CA ASP A 59 -0.40 -21.14 3.72
C ASP A 59 -1.28 -20.28 4.62
N ILE A 60 -2.45 -19.86 4.11
CA ILE A 60 -3.34 -18.96 4.86
C ILE A 60 -3.86 -19.57 6.16
N LYS A 61 -3.83 -20.89 6.29
CA LYS A 61 -4.21 -21.57 7.53
C LYS A 61 -3.13 -21.50 8.61
N LYS A 62 -1.88 -21.22 8.22
CA LYS A 62 -0.73 -21.03 9.12
C LYS A 62 0.10 -19.83 8.65
N PRO A 63 -0.49 -18.63 8.63
CA PRO A 63 0.10 -17.50 7.91
C PRO A 63 1.38 -16.95 8.54
N THR A 64 1.69 -17.30 9.78
CA THR A 64 2.94 -16.89 10.44
C THR A 64 4.10 -17.84 10.20
N GLU A 65 3.87 -18.97 9.51
CA GLU A 65 4.90 -19.93 9.11
C GLU A 65 5.22 -19.74 7.63
N ILE A 66 6.36 -19.15 7.33
CA ILE A 66 6.78 -18.91 5.95
C ILE A 66 7.17 -20.22 5.28
N LEU A 67 6.56 -20.51 4.13
CA LEU A 67 6.87 -21.70 3.35
C LEU A 67 8.10 -21.51 2.47
N ASN A 68 8.28 -20.32 1.92
CA ASN A 68 9.38 -19.99 1.04
C ASN A 68 9.63 -18.48 1.08
N LEU A 69 10.89 -18.08 1.19
CA LEU A 69 11.31 -16.68 1.12
C LEU A 69 12.28 -16.53 -0.05
N ARG A 70 11.92 -15.70 -1.01
CA ARG A 70 12.82 -15.32 -2.09
C ARG A 70 13.70 -14.17 -1.62
N ILE A 71 14.99 -14.42 -1.43
CA ILE A 71 15.94 -13.44 -0.91
C ILE A 71 16.62 -12.61 -2.01
N ILE A 72 16.41 -12.96 -3.28
CA ILE A 72 16.88 -12.20 -4.43
C ILE A 72 15.77 -11.21 -4.82
N PRO A 73 16.09 -9.93 -5.06
CA PRO A 73 15.09 -8.97 -5.47
C PRO A 73 14.31 -9.40 -6.70
N LEU A 74 12.99 -9.27 -6.63
CA LEU A 74 12.10 -9.51 -7.76
C LEU A 74 12.07 -8.29 -8.68
N ILE A 75 12.05 -7.10 -8.08
CA ILE A 75 12.06 -5.82 -8.79
C ILE A 75 12.97 -4.87 -8.02
N GLU A 76 13.86 -4.20 -8.74
CA GLU A 76 14.83 -3.26 -8.18
C GLU A 76 14.56 -1.84 -8.66
N LYS A 77 15.19 -0.87 -7.99
CA LYS A 77 15.15 0.54 -8.37
C LYS A 77 15.61 0.75 -9.82
N GLY A 78 15.22 1.87 -10.40
CA GLY A 78 15.63 2.28 -11.74
C GLY A 78 17.02 2.89 -11.79
N ASP A 79 17.44 3.21 -13.01
CA ASP A 79 18.71 3.89 -13.27
C ASP A 79 18.68 5.33 -12.73
N VAL A 80 19.85 5.90 -12.55
CA VAL A 80 20.02 7.29 -12.08
C VAL A 80 19.20 8.24 -12.95
N GLY A 81 18.36 9.03 -12.31
CA GLY A 81 17.46 9.98 -12.97
C GLY A 81 16.06 9.44 -13.26
N PHE A 82 15.85 8.13 -13.12
CA PHE A 82 14.52 7.55 -13.24
C PHE A 82 13.70 7.90 -11.98
N PHE A 83 12.37 7.86 -12.10
CA PHE A 83 11.47 8.23 -11.00
C PHE A 83 11.63 7.34 -9.75
N ASP A 84 12.20 6.17 -9.90
CA ASP A 84 12.38 5.16 -8.86
C ASP A 84 13.86 4.88 -8.54
N ASP A 85 14.74 5.84 -8.80
CA ASP A 85 16.19 5.64 -8.65
C ASP A 85 16.66 5.56 -7.19
N ASN A 86 15.81 5.96 -6.24
CA ASN A 86 16.13 5.90 -4.81
C ASN A 86 15.34 4.80 -4.05
N GLY A 87 14.68 3.93 -4.77
CA GLY A 87 13.97 2.80 -4.17
C GLY A 87 12.60 2.55 -4.78
N ILE A 88 12.10 1.36 -4.53
CA ILE A 88 10.82 0.89 -5.06
C ILE A 88 10.13 -0.02 -4.03
N ILE A 89 8.82 0.15 -3.88
CA ILE A 89 7.99 -0.69 -3.04
C ILE A 89 6.73 -1.13 -3.80
N PRO A 90 6.09 -2.26 -3.42
CA PRO A 90 4.85 -2.67 -4.06
C PRO A 90 3.66 -1.85 -3.57
N SER A 91 2.62 -1.76 -4.37
CA SER A 91 1.39 -1.07 -4.00
C SER A 91 0.13 -1.88 -4.26
N SER A 92 -0.03 -2.44 -5.45
CA SER A 92 -1.23 -3.20 -5.81
C SER A 92 -0.87 -4.27 -6.82
N ILE A 93 -1.59 -5.38 -6.78
CA ILE A 93 -1.37 -6.48 -7.71
C ILE A 93 -2.71 -7.03 -8.18
N LEU A 94 -2.82 -7.34 -9.48
CA LEU A 94 -3.99 -7.99 -10.03
C LEU A 94 -3.61 -8.87 -11.21
N ASN A 95 -4.42 -9.92 -11.41
CA ASN A 95 -4.34 -10.74 -12.60
C ASN A 95 -5.26 -10.14 -13.66
N TYR A 96 -4.73 -9.94 -14.86
CA TYR A 96 -5.49 -9.43 -15.99
C TYR A 96 -4.96 -10.03 -17.28
N ASN A 97 -5.85 -10.63 -18.08
CA ASN A 97 -5.53 -11.15 -19.42
C ASN A 97 -4.33 -12.12 -19.38
N ASN A 98 -4.34 -13.07 -18.46
CA ASN A 98 -3.29 -14.06 -18.20
C ASN A 98 -1.93 -13.47 -17.85
N LYS A 99 -1.91 -12.21 -17.40
CA LYS A 99 -0.71 -11.52 -16.92
C LYS A 99 -0.92 -11.10 -15.47
N VAL A 100 0.19 -10.76 -14.82
CA VAL A 100 0.17 -10.20 -13.47
C VAL A 100 0.62 -8.74 -13.56
N TYR A 101 -0.26 -7.82 -13.16
CA TYR A 101 0.03 -6.39 -13.12
C TYR A 101 0.40 -6.03 -11.68
N LEU A 102 1.61 -5.55 -11.47
CA LEU A 102 2.09 -5.11 -10.18
C LEU A 102 2.38 -3.61 -10.25
N TYR A 103 1.53 -2.82 -9.59
CA TYR A 103 1.72 -1.37 -9.47
C TYR A 103 2.66 -1.10 -8.31
N THR A 104 3.60 -0.20 -8.53
CA THR A 104 4.69 0.09 -7.61
C THR A 104 4.70 1.56 -7.20
N ILE A 105 5.42 1.87 -6.14
CA ILE A 105 5.75 3.23 -5.76
C ILE A 105 7.25 3.38 -5.98
N GLY A 106 7.64 4.31 -6.84
CA GLY A 106 9.03 4.69 -7.02
C GLY A 106 9.34 5.97 -6.27
N PHE A 107 10.53 6.03 -5.67
CA PHE A 107 11.01 7.18 -4.92
C PHE A 107 12.23 7.80 -5.60
N SER A 108 12.29 9.12 -5.56
CA SER A 108 13.46 9.90 -5.96
C SER A 108 13.72 10.99 -4.92
N LEU A 109 14.98 11.39 -4.79
CA LEU A 109 15.34 12.45 -3.86
C LEU A 109 15.09 13.82 -4.48
N LYS A 110 14.68 14.77 -3.65
CA LYS A 110 14.52 16.17 -4.02
C LYS A 110 15.43 17.04 -3.19
N ASN A 111 15.73 18.22 -3.70
CA ASN A 111 16.63 19.14 -3.05
C ASN A 111 15.94 19.97 -1.95
N LYS A 112 14.75 20.48 -2.22
CA LYS A 112 14.01 21.32 -1.28
C LYS A 112 13.17 20.48 -0.31
N ILE A 113 12.45 19.53 -0.83
CA ILE A 113 11.70 18.53 -0.03
C ILE A 113 12.47 17.21 -0.06
N ILE A 114 12.23 16.33 0.92
CA ILE A 114 13.08 15.16 1.12
C ILE A 114 12.92 14.10 0.03
N PHE A 115 11.73 14.00 -0.59
CA PHE A 115 11.51 12.99 -1.62
C PHE A 115 10.38 13.39 -2.58
N ASP A 116 10.36 12.71 -3.71
CA ASP A 116 9.22 12.65 -4.62
C ASP A 116 8.84 11.19 -4.84
N ALA A 117 7.59 10.94 -5.18
CA ALA A 117 7.09 9.60 -5.44
C ALA A 117 6.18 9.59 -6.65
N ALA A 118 6.19 8.49 -7.38
CA ALA A 118 5.30 8.28 -8.52
C ALA A 118 4.92 6.81 -8.61
N THR A 119 3.90 6.51 -9.41
CA THR A 119 3.38 5.17 -9.58
C THR A 119 3.99 4.50 -10.80
N GLY A 120 4.62 3.35 -10.60
CA GLY A 120 5.13 2.52 -11.68
C GLY A 120 4.25 1.30 -11.92
N LEU A 121 4.59 0.57 -12.99
CA LEU A 121 3.92 -0.69 -13.33
C LEU A 121 4.95 -1.69 -13.82
N ALA A 122 4.89 -2.90 -13.29
CA ALA A 122 5.65 -4.05 -13.76
C ALA A 122 4.66 -5.15 -14.13
N ILE A 123 4.91 -5.82 -15.27
CA ILE A 123 4.03 -6.87 -15.78
C ILE A 123 4.79 -8.18 -15.88
N SER A 124 4.18 -9.24 -15.36
CA SER A 124 4.68 -10.61 -15.47
C SER A 124 3.85 -11.38 -16.50
N GLU A 125 4.54 -12.12 -17.36
CA GLU A 125 3.93 -13.03 -18.34
C GLU A 125 4.18 -14.50 -17.98
N ASP A 126 4.85 -14.78 -16.87
CA ASP A 126 5.25 -16.12 -16.43
C ASP A 126 4.68 -16.50 -15.05
N GLY A 127 3.52 -15.98 -14.71
CA GLY A 127 2.84 -16.33 -13.46
C GLY A 127 3.43 -15.69 -12.21
N GLY A 128 4.14 -14.57 -12.36
CA GLY A 128 4.72 -13.84 -11.22
C GLY A 128 6.15 -14.24 -10.88
N GLU A 129 6.81 -15.05 -11.71
CA GLU A 129 8.19 -15.46 -11.49
C GLU A 129 9.18 -14.35 -11.83
N SER A 130 8.89 -13.60 -12.89
CA SER A 130 9.68 -12.43 -13.30
C SER A 130 8.75 -11.31 -13.76
N PHE A 131 9.22 -10.08 -13.67
CA PHE A 131 8.47 -8.88 -14.03
C PHE A 131 9.30 -7.98 -14.94
N ASN A 132 8.64 -7.41 -15.94
CA ASN A 132 9.20 -6.37 -16.78
C ASN A 132 8.59 -5.03 -16.37
N LYS A 133 9.44 -4.13 -15.93
CA LYS A 133 9.05 -2.82 -15.42
C LYS A 133 9.02 -1.80 -16.56
N PHE A 134 7.96 -0.98 -16.64
CA PHE A 134 7.99 0.22 -17.46
C PHE A 134 9.07 1.16 -16.90
N LYS A 135 9.84 1.80 -17.78
CA LYS A 135 10.93 2.70 -17.36
C LYS A 135 10.41 3.98 -16.72
N GLY A 136 9.34 4.53 -17.26
CA GLY A 136 8.70 5.72 -16.74
C GLY A 136 7.48 5.39 -15.88
N PRO A 137 6.97 6.37 -15.12
CA PRO A 137 5.78 6.18 -14.30
C PRO A 137 4.52 6.10 -15.17
N VAL A 138 3.53 5.33 -14.72
CA VAL A 138 2.20 5.30 -15.32
C VAL A 138 1.27 6.32 -14.69
N LEU A 139 1.59 6.82 -13.50
CA LEU A 139 0.90 7.92 -12.84
C LEU A 139 1.91 8.77 -12.10
N ASP A 140 1.85 10.09 -12.34
CA ASP A 140 2.71 11.09 -11.72
C ASP A 140 1.86 12.33 -11.46
N ARG A 141 2.48 13.45 -11.14
CA ARG A 141 1.82 14.74 -10.97
C ARG A 141 0.90 15.04 -12.13
N GLY A 142 -0.19 15.72 -11.83
CA GLY A 142 -1.17 16.13 -12.83
C GLY A 142 -1.81 17.44 -12.44
N VAL A 143 -2.80 17.85 -13.22
CA VAL A 143 -3.46 19.15 -13.04
C VAL A 143 -4.21 19.25 -11.70
N ASP A 144 -4.63 18.12 -11.14
CA ASP A 144 -5.29 18.06 -9.85
C ASP A 144 -4.37 17.52 -8.74
N ASP A 145 -3.15 17.10 -9.09
CA ASP A 145 -2.23 16.39 -8.21
C ASP A 145 -0.86 17.08 -8.25
N PRO A 146 -0.69 18.21 -7.53
CA PRO A 146 0.45 19.11 -7.74
C PRO A 146 1.78 18.59 -7.19
N CYS A 147 1.75 17.67 -6.23
CA CYS A 147 2.96 17.13 -5.64
C CYS A 147 3.21 15.72 -6.16
N PHE A 148 2.99 14.67 -5.38
CA PHE A 148 3.16 13.31 -5.88
C PHE A 148 1.81 12.58 -6.00
N ALA A 149 1.77 11.58 -6.88
CA ALA A 149 0.64 10.67 -7.04
C ALA A 149 1.16 9.24 -6.98
N ALA A 150 0.80 8.51 -5.94
CA ALA A 150 1.38 7.20 -5.65
C ALA A 150 0.48 6.36 -4.74
N SER A 151 0.99 5.23 -4.27
CA SER A 151 0.30 4.30 -3.37
C SER A 151 -1.07 3.87 -3.90
N PRO A 152 -1.18 3.44 -5.16
CA PRO A 152 -2.47 3.06 -5.71
C PRO A 152 -2.95 1.72 -5.19
N ASP A 153 -4.27 1.56 -5.16
CA ASP A 153 -4.93 0.26 -5.24
C ASP A 153 -5.73 0.23 -6.53
N VAL A 154 -5.55 -0.81 -7.33
CA VAL A 154 -6.14 -0.92 -8.67
C VAL A 154 -7.04 -2.14 -8.75
N MET A 155 -8.20 -1.94 -9.32
CA MET A 155 -9.22 -2.97 -9.54
C MET A 155 -9.66 -2.92 -11.01
N TYR A 156 -9.89 -4.07 -11.62
CA TYR A 156 -10.59 -4.15 -12.91
C TYR A 156 -12.04 -4.53 -12.63
N ASP A 157 -12.95 -3.63 -12.96
CA ASP A 157 -14.36 -3.78 -12.61
C ASP A 157 -15.22 -3.09 -13.66
N ASN A 158 -16.30 -3.78 -14.10
CA ASN A 158 -17.22 -3.26 -15.12
C ASN A 158 -16.52 -2.78 -16.40
N GLY A 159 -15.49 -3.48 -16.83
CA GLY A 159 -14.80 -3.21 -18.09
C GLY A 159 -13.79 -2.06 -18.05
N VAL A 160 -13.51 -1.50 -16.88
CA VAL A 160 -12.49 -0.46 -16.73
C VAL A 160 -11.56 -0.75 -15.55
N PHE A 161 -10.34 -0.23 -15.63
CA PHE A 161 -9.44 -0.19 -14.49
C PHE A 161 -9.79 1.01 -13.63
N LYS A 162 -9.94 0.78 -12.34
CA LYS A 162 -10.24 1.80 -11.34
C LYS A 162 -9.08 1.89 -10.37
N MET A 163 -8.61 3.11 -10.13
CA MET A 163 -7.50 3.36 -9.24
C MET A 163 -7.89 4.32 -8.14
N TRP A 164 -7.66 3.94 -6.91
CA TRP A 164 -7.65 4.83 -5.75
C TRP A 164 -6.20 5.03 -5.37
N PHE A 165 -5.77 6.28 -5.22
CA PHE A 165 -4.34 6.60 -5.03
C PHE A 165 -4.15 7.76 -4.08
N VAL A 166 -2.93 7.91 -3.60
CA VAL A 166 -2.54 9.00 -2.71
C VAL A 166 -2.07 10.18 -3.55
N SER A 167 -2.72 11.32 -3.37
CA SER A 167 -2.34 12.58 -3.98
C SER A 167 -1.79 13.52 -2.92
N CYS A 168 -0.55 13.94 -3.08
CA CYS A 168 0.03 14.95 -2.21
C CYS A 168 -0.49 16.32 -2.61
N ASP A 169 -1.20 16.94 -1.69
CA ASP A 169 -1.90 18.18 -1.91
C ASP A 169 -0.96 19.38 -1.84
N HIS A 170 -0.10 19.41 -0.82
CA HIS A 170 0.91 20.46 -0.63
C HIS A 170 1.93 20.03 0.42
N TRP A 171 3.02 20.81 0.48
CA TRP A 171 4.01 20.75 1.54
C TRP A 171 3.98 22.06 2.32
N GLU A 172 4.13 21.97 3.64
CA GLU A 172 4.20 23.12 4.54
C GLU A 172 5.60 23.22 5.12
N GLU A 173 6.19 24.41 5.07
CA GLU A 173 7.44 24.69 5.77
C GLU A 173 7.14 24.95 7.25
N LEU A 174 7.75 24.16 8.12
CA LEU A 174 7.60 24.30 9.57
C LEU A 174 8.60 25.28 10.14
N GLU A 175 8.38 25.73 11.38
CA GLU A 175 9.22 26.71 12.05
C GLU A 175 10.69 26.28 12.17
N ASP A 176 10.94 24.96 12.30
CA ASP A 176 12.30 24.40 12.37
C ASP A 176 12.99 24.26 11.01
N GLY A 177 12.35 24.70 9.93
CA GLY A 177 12.87 24.62 8.57
C GLY A 177 12.62 23.28 7.88
N SER A 178 12.02 22.32 8.57
CA SER A 178 11.61 21.06 7.95
C SER A 178 10.29 21.24 7.15
N TYR A 179 9.94 20.24 6.37
CA TYR A 179 8.74 20.27 5.53
C TYR A 179 7.83 19.12 5.89
N LYS A 180 6.53 19.41 5.98
CA LYS A 180 5.46 18.47 6.24
C LYS A 180 4.58 18.33 5.00
N HIS A 181 4.32 17.12 4.56
CA HIS A 181 3.47 16.89 3.40
C HIS A 181 2.05 16.52 3.82
N TYR A 182 1.08 17.00 3.01
CA TYR A 182 -0.35 16.77 3.19
C TYR A 182 -0.87 15.97 2.03
N TYR A 183 -1.54 14.85 2.29
CA TYR A 183 -2.02 13.98 1.23
C TYR A 183 -3.36 13.33 1.59
N ASN A 184 -4.14 13.09 0.54
CA ASN A 184 -5.47 12.49 0.60
C ASN A 184 -5.61 11.39 -0.46
N ILE A 185 -6.78 10.77 -0.56
CA ILE A 185 -7.04 9.69 -1.52
C ILE A 185 -7.96 10.21 -2.62
N LYS A 186 -7.54 9.96 -3.86
CA LYS A 186 -8.26 10.34 -5.07
C LYS A 186 -8.48 9.15 -5.99
N TYR A 187 -9.24 9.34 -7.04
CA TYR A 187 -9.69 8.31 -7.97
C TYR A 187 -9.44 8.71 -9.42
N LYS A 188 -9.03 7.73 -10.23
CA LYS A 188 -8.92 7.81 -11.69
C LYS A 188 -9.33 6.50 -12.33
N GLU A 189 -9.65 6.54 -13.62
CA GLU A 189 -9.96 5.37 -14.43
C GLU A 189 -9.02 5.25 -15.61
N SER A 190 -8.92 4.01 -16.13
CA SER A 190 -8.13 3.69 -17.32
C SER A 190 -8.78 2.55 -18.10
N VAL A 191 -8.64 2.61 -19.44
CA VAL A 191 -9.11 1.55 -20.32
C VAL A 191 -8.15 0.36 -20.31
N ASP A 192 -6.86 0.61 -20.21
CA ASP A 192 -5.80 -0.41 -20.34
C ASP A 192 -4.94 -0.62 -19.09
N GLY A 193 -5.15 0.18 -18.04
CA GLY A 193 -4.35 0.11 -16.81
C GLY A 193 -2.98 0.78 -16.92
N ILE A 194 -2.69 1.42 -18.03
CA ILE A 194 -1.40 2.06 -18.33
C ILE A 194 -1.57 3.57 -18.48
N VAL A 195 -2.52 4.01 -19.28
CA VAL A 195 -2.84 5.42 -19.48
C VAL A 195 -4.07 5.77 -18.66
N TRP A 196 -3.92 6.72 -17.75
CA TRP A 196 -4.93 7.09 -16.77
C TRP A 196 -5.53 8.45 -17.09
N ASP A 197 -6.76 8.70 -16.62
CA ASP A 197 -7.46 9.97 -16.78
C ASP A 197 -6.60 11.14 -16.32
N VAL A 198 -6.73 12.29 -17.00
CA VAL A 198 -6.02 13.51 -16.64
C VAL A 198 -6.54 14.09 -15.33
N ARG A 199 -7.87 14.09 -15.15
CA ARG A 199 -8.52 14.66 -13.96
C ARG A 199 -8.72 13.57 -12.90
N SER A 200 -8.65 13.97 -11.64
CA SER A 200 -8.89 13.10 -10.50
C SER A 200 -10.11 13.56 -9.68
N THR A 201 -10.70 12.62 -8.93
CA THR A 201 -11.83 12.88 -8.03
C THR A 201 -11.37 12.62 -6.60
N THR A 202 -11.56 13.57 -5.70
CA THR A 202 -11.25 13.39 -4.28
C THR A 202 -12.24 12.43 -3.65
N CYS A 203 -11.73 11.41 -2.98
CA CYS A 203 -12.51 10.36 -2.32
C CYS A 203 -12.50 10.47 -0.81
N ILE A 204 -11.32 10.45 -0.20
CA ILE A 204 -11.15 10.53 1.25
C ILE A 204 -10.31 11.77 1.53
N ASP A 205 -10.91 12.72 2.23
CA ASP A 205 -10.29 14.01 2.53
C ASP A 205 -10.20 14.22 4.04
N TYR A 206 -9.49 15.26 4.45
CA TYR A 206 -9.33 15.63 5.85
C TYR A 206 -10.68 15.95 6.48
N GLU A 207 -10.96 15.37 7.65
CA GLU A 207 -12.20 15.64 8.38
C GLU A 207 -12.06 16.72 9.43
N ASN A 208 -10.82 17.04 9.83
CA ASN A 208 -10.57 18.03 10.87
C ASN A 208 -9.18 18.67 10.67
N SER A 209 -8.88 19.67 11.49
CA SER A 209 -7.62 20.44 11.38
C SER A 209 -6.37 19.67 11.84
N PHE A 210 -6.54 18.52 12.46
CA PHE A 210 -5.40 17.69 12.91
C PHE A 210 -4.91 16.75 11.81
N GLU A 211 -5.82 16.33 10.92
CA GLU A 211 -5.48 15.37 9.85
C GLU A 211 -4.62 16.00 8.77
N TYR A 212 -3.66 15.24 8.29
CA TYR A 212 -2.77 15.68 7.21
C TYR A 212 -2.31 14.52 6.31
N ALA A 213 -2.55 13.27 6.71
CA ALA A 213 -1.99 12.12 6.02
C ALA A 213 -3.04 11.02 5.92
N ILE A 214 -3.57 10.81 4.71
CA ILE A 214 -4.49 9.72 4.41
C ILE A 214 -3.89 8.94 3.25
N SER A 215 -3.54 7.68 3.49
CA SER A 215 -2.65 6.92 2.62
C SER A 215 -3.09 5.47 2.44
N ARG A 216 -2.54 4.85 1.43
CA ARG A 216 -2.60 3.41 1.18
C ARG A 216 -4.04 2.86 1.19
N PRO A 217 -4.86 3.24 0.20
CA PRO A 217 -6.19 2.66 0.06
C PRO A 217 -6.12 1.17 -0.26
N ALA A 218 -7.05 0.41 0.31
CA ALA A 218 -7.29 -0.99 0.00
C ALA A 218 -8.80 -1.14 -0.23
N VAL A 219 -9.21 -1.45 -1.46
CA VAL A 219 -10.61 -1.41 -1.86
C VAL A 219 -11.09 -2.80 -2.26
N VAL A 220 -12.26 -3.16 -1.76
CA VAL A 220 -13.00 -4.34 -2.21
C VAL A 220 -14.40 -3.94 -2.61
N ARG A 221 -15.03 -4.74 -3.46
CA ARG A 221 -16.42 -4.55 -3.83
C ARG A 221 -17.24 -5.73 -3.32
N ASP A 222 -18.19 -5.43 -2.44
CA ASP A 222 -19.16 -6.41 -1.92
C ASP A 222 -20.53 -6.09 -2.51
N GLY A 223 -20.93 -6.86 -3.53
CA GLY A 223 -22.18 -6.59 -4.23
C GLY A 223 -22.17 -5.20 -4.86
N ASN A 224 -23.03 -4.31 -4.37
CA ASN A 224 -23.19 -2.96 -4.89
C ASN A 224 -22.43 -1.90 -4.03
N ILE A 225 -21.65 -2.34 -3.08
CA ILE A 225 -20.94 -1.43 -2.15
C ILE A 225 -19.43 -1.61 -2.31
N TYR A 226 -18.73 -0.50 -2.49
CA TYR A 226 -17.28 -0.44 -2.38
C TYR A 226 -16.91 -0.15 -0.94
N LYS A 227 -15.94 -0.87 -0.43
CA LYS A 227 -15.38 -0.71 0.92
C LYS A 227 -13.92 -0.40 0.82
N MET A 228 -13.46 0.60 1.54
CA MET A 228 -12.07 1.01 1.56
C MET A 228 -11.53 1.03 2.98
N TRP A 229 -10.37 0.41 3.16
CA TRP A 229 -9.53 0.60 4.34
C TRP A 229 -8.34 1.45 3.92
N TYR A 230 -7.86 2.28 4.82
CA TYR A 230 -6.73 3.17 4.56
C TYR A 230 -5.99 3.48 5.84
N SER A 231 -4.81 4.08 5.70
CA SER A 231 -4.04 4.58 6.83
C SER A 231 -4.32 6.06 7.00
N PHE A 232 -4.52 6.52 8.24
CA PHE A 232 -4.63 7.96 8.47
C PHE A 232 -3.93 8.36 9.76
N ARG A 233 -3.43 9.57 9.80
CA ARG A 233 -2.79 10.18 10.97
C ARG A 233 -3.13 11.65 11.07
N GLY A 234 -2.79 12.22 12.25
CA GLY A 234 -3.19 13.58 12.60
C GLY A 234 -4.44 13.59 13.45
N GLN A 235 -4.74 12.50 14.15
CA GLN A 235 -5.76 12.51 15.19
C GLN A 235 -5.21 13.26 16.40
N LYS A 236 -6.11 13.92 17.15
CA LYS A 236 -5.74 14.54 18.41
C LYS A 236 -5.20 13.47 19.36
N ASP A 237 -4.01 13.73 19.93
CA ASP A 237 -3.33 12.87 20.88
C ASP A 237 -2.82 11.53 20.31
N ILE A 238 -2.94 11.31 18.99
CA ILE A 238 -2.40 10.13 18.30
C ILE A 238 -1.63 10.61 17.06
N GLU A 239 -0.31 10.56 17.11
CA GLU A 239 0.55 11.05 16.02
C GLU A 239 0.86 10.00 14.95
N THR A 240 0.74 8.71 15.29
CA THR A 240 1.05 7.61 14.38
C THR A 240 -0.18 7.16 13.59
N TYR A 241 0.07 6.43 12.51
CA TYR A 241 -1.02 5.91 11.68
C TYR A 241 -1.94 4.95 12.45
N ARG A 242 -3.22 5.02 12.10
CA ARG A 242 -4.25 4.02 12.42
C ARG A 242 -4.99 3.66 11.14
N ILE A 243 -5.77 2.60 11.18
CA ILE A 243 -6.55 2.13 10.03
C ILE A 243 -7.96 2.73 10.09
N GLY A 244 -8.33 3.39 9.00
CA GLY A 244 -9.66 3.93 8.79
C GLY A 244 -10.48 3.07 7.85
N TYR A 245 -11.75 3.46 7.69
CA TYR A 245 -12.70 2.71 6.87
C TYR A 245 -13.76 3.64 6.26
N ALA A 246 -14.13 3.37 5.04
CA ALA A 246 -15.17 4.12 4.33
C ALA A 246 -15.96 3.22 3.38
N GLU A 247 -17.16 3.65 3.02
CA GLU A 247 -18.02 2.97 2.07
C GLU A 247 -18.49 3.91 0.96
N SER A 248 -18.76 3.33 -0.21
CA SER A 248 -19.22 4.07 -1.37
C SER A 248 -20.12 3.20 -2.25
N LYS A 249 -21.14 3.82 -2.87
CA LYS A 249 -22.00 3.14 -3.85
C LYS A 249 -21.42 3.16 -5.26
N ASP A 250 -20.59 4.16 -5.56
CA ASP A 250 -20.06 4.39 -6.91
C ASP A 250 -18.53 4.33 -7.01
N GLY A 251 -17.83 4.18 -5.88
CA GLY A 251 -16.38 4.19 -5.81
C GLY A 251 -15.75 5.59 -5.85
N LYS A 252 -16.55 6.63 -5.97
CA LYS A 252 -16.09 8.03 -6.09
C LYS A 252 -16.49 8.89 -4.91
N SER A 253 -17.74 8.81 -4.50
CA SER A 253 -18.27 9.51 -3.33
C SER A 253 -18.27 8.57 -2.15
N TRP A 254 -17.52 8.90 -1.12
CA TRP A 254 -17.26 8.03 0.02
C TRP A 254 -17.77 8.61 1.32
N GLN A 255 -18.24 7.74 2.20
CA GLN A 255 -18.61 8.09 3.56
C GLN A 255 -17.62 7.43 4.51
N ARG A 256 -16.86 8.23 5.25
CA ARG A 256 -15.94 7.73 6.27
C ARG A 256 -16.73 7.19 7.46
N LYS A 257 -16.31 6.00 7.91
CA LYS A 257 -16.88 5.28 9.07
C LYS A 257 -15.74 4.75 9.93
N ASP A 258 -14.76 5.57 10.21
CA ASP A 258 -13.52 5.18 10.90
C ASP A 258 -13.79 4.58 12.28
N ASN A 259 -14.86 5.00 12.93
CA ASN A 259 -15.27 4.46 14.23
C ASN A 259 -15.52 2.95 14.19
N LEU A 260 -15.87 2.39 13.04
CA LEU A 260 -16.04 0.94 12.91
C LEU A 260 -14.73 0.17 13.08
N MET A 261 -13.59 0.84 12.88
CA MET A 261 -12.25 0.26 13.04
C MET A 261 -11.62 0.57 14.39
N SER A 262 -12.30 1.23 15.30
CA SER A 262 -11.71 1.68 16.57
C SER A 262 -11.25 0.54 17.48
N SER A 263 -11.81 -0.67 17.34
CA SER A 263 -11.36 -1.84 18.10
C SER A 263 -10.08 -2.49 17.54
N PHE A 264 -9.70 -2.15 16.31
CA PHE A 264 -8.44 -2.60 15.73
C PHE A 264 -7.36 -1.56 16.02
N ASP A 265 -6.66 -1.76 17.12
CA ASP A 265 -5.69 -0.79 17.63
C ASP A 265 -4.33 -1.44 17.87
N VAL A 266 -3.35 -0.63 18.21
CA VAL A 266 -1.99 -1.09 18.51
C VAL A 266 -2.01 -2.09 19.66
N SER A 267 -1.07 -3.01 19.62
CA SER A 267 -0.85 -3.96 20.71
C SER A 267 -0.14 -3.25 21.88
N GLU A 268 -0.28 -3.80 23.07
CA GLU A 268 0.40 -3.25 24.24
C GLU A 268 1.92 -3.26 24.08
N ASN A 269 2.46 -4.34 23.51
CA ASN A 269 3.89 -4.53 23.28
C ASN A 269 4.14 -5.15 21.92
N GLY A 270 5.37 -5.03 21.43
CA GLY A 270 5.83 -5.75 20.27
C GLY A 270 5.89 -4.92 18.99
N TRP A 271 5.87 -5.61 17.88
CA TRP A 271 6.14 -5.05 16.56
C TRP A 271 5.06 -4.06 16.05
N ASP A 272 3.86 -4.12 16.59
CA ASP A 272 2.74 -3.24 16.22
C ASP A 272 2.18 -2.45 17.42
N SER A 273 3.05 -2.11 18.37
CA SER A 273 2.67 -1.41 19.61
C SER A 273 2.55 0.11 19.45
N ASP A 274 3.02 0.68 18.36
CA ASP A 274 3.07 2.12 18.13
C ASP A 274 2.24 2.56 16.92
N MET A 275 2.13 1.72 15.91
CA MET A 275 1.55 2.09 14.62
C MET A 275 0.90 0.88 13.94
N LEU A 276 -0.22 1.15 13.25
CA LEU A 276 -0.85 0.23 12.31
C LEU A 276 -1.04 0.99 11.01
N CYS A 277 -0.50 0.46 9.90
CA CYS A 277 -0.63 1.14 8.62
C CYS A 277 -0.55 0.20 7.41
N TYR A 278 -0.82 0.75 6.25
CA TYR A 278 -0.68 0.13 4.93
C TYR A 278 -1.47 -1.16 4.79
N PRO A 279 -2.80 -1.10 4.97
CA PRO A 279 -3.64 -2.29 4.87
C PRO A 279 -3.66 -2.84 3.45
N CYS A 280 -3.67 -4.17 3.35
CA CYS A 280 -3.99 -4.90 2.14
C CYS A 280 -5.11 -5.87 2.49
N ILE A 281 -6.23 -5.80 1.79
CA ILE A 281 -7.41 -6.61 2.06
C ILE A 281 -7.54 -7.67 0.98
N PHE A 282 -7.73 -8.91 1.37
CA PHE A 282 -8.01 -9.99 0.43
C PHE A 282 -8.94 -11.02 1.05
N ASP A 283 -9.69 -11.71 0.19
CA ASP A 283 -10.66 -12.71 0.58
C ASP A 283 -10.21 -14.11 0.15
N HIS A 284 -10.56 -15.10 0.94
CA HIS A 284 -10.32 -16.50 0.60
C HIS A 284 -11.35 -17.40 1.29
N LYS A 285 -12.06 -18.19 0.48
CA LYS A 285 -13.05 -19.17 0.98
C LYS A 285 -14.03 -18.57 1.99
N GLY A 286 -14.57 -17.40 1.66
CA GLY A 286 -15.55 -16.71 2.47
C GLY A 286 -14.99 -15.98 3.68
N GLU A 287 -13.68 -16.01 3.89
CA GLU A 287 -13.00 -15.28 4.95
C GLU A 287 -12.28 -14.04 4.39
N ARG A 288 -12.19 -12.98 5.20
CA ARG A 288 -11.50 -11.74 4.83
C ARG A 288 -10.29 -11.52 5.71
N TYR A 289 -9.18 -11.18 5.08
CA TYR A 289 -7.90 -10.98 5.74
C TYR A 289 -7.35 -9.59 5.46
N MET A 290 -6.54 -9.10 6.38
CA MET A 290 -5.80 -7.85 6.23
C MET A 290 -4.33 -8.12 6.52
N LEU A 291 -3.45 -7.79 5.56
CA LEU A 291 -2.03 -7.60 5.83
C LEU A 291 -1.83 -6.14 6.25
N TYR A 292 -0.97 -5.91 7.23
CA TYR A 292 -0.70 -4.54 7.70
C TYR A 292 0.72 -4.41 8.23
N ASN A 293 1.24 -3.20 8.20
CA ASN A 293 2.52 -2.87 8.81
C ASN A 293 2.35 -2.43 10.25
N GLY A 294 3.38 -2.69 11.05
CA GLY A 294 3.50 -2.22 12.42
C GLY A 294 4.37 -0.97 12.52
N ASN A 295 5.21 -0.92 13.55
CA ASN A 295 5.99 0.26 13.93
C ASN A 295 6.95 0.72 12.84
N GLY A 296 7.14 2.04 12.76
CA GLY A 296 8.12 2.62 11.84
C GLY A 296 7.81 2.39 10.37
N TYR A 297 6.53 2.40 9.99
CA TYR A 297 6.07 2.20 8.60
C TYR A 297 6.52 0.86 8.01
N GLY A 298 6.69 -0.18 8.83
CA GLY A 298 7.17 -1.48 8.42
C GLY A 298 8.62 -1.78 8.76
N ARG A 299 9.29 -0.91 9.52
CA ARG A 299 10.62 -1.21 10.06
C ARG A 299 10.61 -2.49 10.89
N THR A 300 9.52 -2.74 11.60
CA THR A 300 9.31 -3.96 12.40
C THR A 300 8.60 -5.07 11.65
N GLY A 301 8.35 -4.90 10.37
CA GLY A 301 7.73 -5.90 9.52
C GLY A 301 6.23 -5.75 9.32
N PHE A 302 5.61 -6.83 8.86
CA PHE A 302 4.17 -6.89 8.64
C PHE A 302 3.57 -8.15 9.25
N GLY A 303 2.29 -8.08 9.50
CA GLY A 303 1.50 -9.17 10.03
C GLY A 303 0.15 -9.27 9.35
N ILE A 304 -0.69 -10.13 9.89
CA ILE A 304 -1.98 -10.46 9.32
C ILE A 304 -3.06 -10.50 10.39
N ALA A 305 -4.25 -10.04 10.00
CA ALA A 305 -5.46 -10.12 10.81
C ALA A 305 -6.60 -10.71 9.98
N LYS A 306 -7.59 -11.24 10.67
CA LYS A 306 -8.77 -11.87 10.06
C LYS A 306 -10.02 -11.20 10.59
N LEU A 307 -10.93 -10.86 9.68
CA LEU A 307 -12.22 -10.29 10.07
C LEU A 307 -13.09 -11.38 10.71
N ILE A 308 -13.59 -11.10 11.89
CA ILE A 308 -14.47 -12.01 12.65
C ILE A 308 -15.92 -11.70 12.29
N LYS A 309 -16.65 -12.74 11.93
CA LYS A 309 -18.08 -12.67 11.58
C LYS A 309 -18.97 -12.78 12.80
#